data_2c17fdf275f9a3a26817129401e7cf40
#
_entry.id   2c17fdf275f9a3a26817129401e7cf40
#
_cell.length_a   1.000
_cell.length_b   1.000
_cell.length_c   1.000
_cell.angle_alpha   90.00
_cell.angle_beta   90.00
_cell.angle_gamma   90.00
#
_symmetry.space_group_name_H-M   'P 1'
#
loop_
_entity.id
_entity.type
_entity.pdbx_description
1 polymer ?
#
loop_
_entity_poly.entity_id
_entity_poly.type
_entity_poly.pdbx_seq_one_letter_code
_entity_poly.pdbx_strand_id
1 'polypeptide(L)'
;APTAAHSSAANNTHLKPGELDTYYGIWSGGHTGDMRILGLPSGREIHRIPCFVPDALVGWGITNESKKVMGTKPDGSLKYTVADTHHTHASYKDGNYDGRYAWINDKINARIARVRLDYFICDKITDLPNVQGFHGIFPDKRDPVDPAINYTTRVFCGGEFAIPLPNNGKDADAPEKYHSLFTCVDAESMEVRWQVLLDGNCDLVASSFDGKLAATNQYNTEGGIHYEDMMSAERDACTFFHIARIEEAVKAGKFKTFGDSKVPVVDGTRESNKDPKTALTAYVSVPKNPHGVNATPDGKYFICAGKLSPTCTVIELSRVLDW
;
A
#
# COMPACT_ATOMS: atom_id res chain seq x y z
N ALA A 1 31.12 40.05 -12.88
CA ALA A 1 30.37 38.79 -12.66
C ALA A 1 29.27 39.10 -11.65
N PRO A 2 27.97 38.79 -11.94
CA PRO A 2 26.94 38.95 -10.93
C PRO A 2 27.12 37.88 -9.87
N THR A 3 27.34 38.29 -8.64
CA THR A 3 27.28 37.44 -7.45
C THR A 3 25.86 36.92 -7.36
N ALA A 4 25.68 35.64 -7.65
CA ALA A 4 24.43 34.95 -7.34
C ALA A 4 24.16 35.11 -5.84
N ALA A 5 23.11 35.85 -5.52
CA ALA A 5 22.59 35.90 -4.17
C ALA A 5 22.14 34.46 -3.82
N HIS A 6 22.93 33.77 -3.02
CA HIS A 6 22.46 32.58 -2.29
C HIS A 6 21.37 33.07 -1.35
N SER A 7 20.12 33.04 -1.78
CA SER A 7 19.01 33.05 -0.86
C SER A 7 19.18 31.80 -0.03
N SER A 8 19.60 31.96 1.22
CA SER A 8 19.83 30.83 2.10
C SER A 8 18.51 30.06 2.22
N ALA A 9 18.54 28.73 1.97
CA ALA A 9 17.39 27.85 2.17
C ALA A 9 16.79 28.02 3.60
N ALA A 10 17.58 28.46 4.55
CA ALA A 10 17.17 28.82 5.91
C ALA A 10 16.06 29.90 5.96
N ASN A 11 16.01 30.84 5.03
CA ASN A 11 14.97 31.87 5.03
C ASN A 11 13.60 31.38 4.56
N ASN A 12 13.55 30.26 3.83
CA ASN A 12 12.30 29.70 3.32
C ASN A 12 11.58 28.79 4.35
N THR A 13 12.26 28.38 5.40
CA THR A 13 11.69 27.53 6.45
C THR A 13 11.14 28.31 7.62
N HIS A 14 11.41 29.61 7.72
CA HIS A 14 10.91 30.45 8.78
C HIS A 14 9.57 31.08 8.39
N LEU A 15 8.55 30.86 9.22
CA LEU A 15 7.25 31.50 9.14
C LEU A 15 7.09 32.47 10.30
N LYS A 16 6.64 33.69 10.02
CA LYS A 16 6.25 34.65 11.06
C LYS A 16 4.91 34.25 11.68
N PRO A 17 4.59 34.74 12.88
CA PRO A 17 3.28 34.53 13.47
C PRO A 17 2.15 34.95 12.52
N GLY A 18 1.18 34.03 12.29
CA GLY A 18 0.05 34.23 11.36
C GLY A 18 0.31 33.86 9.90
N GLU A 19 1.56 33.56 9.52
CA GLU A 19 1.86 33.04 8.18
C GLU A 19 1.57 31.53 8.10
N LEU A 20 1.08 31.09 6.93
CA LEU A 20 0.79 29.70 6.63
C LEU A 20 1.88 29.11 5.73
N ASP A 21 2.10 27.81 5.85
CA ASP A 21 2.91 27.04 4.91
C ASP A 21 2.24 27.01 3.53
N THR A 22 3.04 26.93 2.47
CA THR A 22 2.55 26.87 1.09
C THR A 22 1.91 25.53 0.76
N TYR A 23 2.45 24.45 1.35
CA TYR A 23 2.00 23.07 1.14
C TYR A 23 1.90 22.30 2.46
N TYR A 24 1.19 21.18 2.40
CA TYR A 24 1.14 20.19 3.48
C TYR A 24 1.69 18.86 3.00
N GLY A 25 2.50 18.23 3.84
CA GLY A 25 2.93 16.85 3.68
C GLY A 25 2.19 15.94 4.66
N ILE A 26 1.88 14.73 4.23
CA ILE A 26 1.31 13.67 5.07
C ILE A 26 2.39 12.64 5.35
N TRP A 27 2.65 12.37 6.64
CA TRP A 27 3.77 11.54 7.08
C TRP A 27 3.30 10.45 8.03
N SER A 28 3.98 9.30 8.01
CA SER A 28 3.80 8.25 9.01
C SER A 28 4.64 8.52 10.25
N GLY A 29 4.12 8.18 11.42
CA GLY A 29 4.80 8.35 12.70
C GLY A 29 5.70 7.18 13.12
N GLY A 30 5.76 6.09 12.32
CA GLY A 30 6.47 4.87 12.71
C GLY A 30 5.78 4.16 13.88
N HIS A 31 6.54 3.81 14.90
CA HIS A 31 6.00 3.08 16.07
C HIS A 31 5.04 3.90 16.96
N THR A 32 4.90 5.20 16.75
CA THR A 32 3.85 5.99 17.42
C THR A 32 2.46 5.70 16.86
N GLY A 33 2.37 5.02 15.71
CA GLY A 33 1.11 4.54 15.12
C GLY A 33 0.15 5.63 14.68
N ASP A 34 0.69 6.83 14.41
CA ASP A 34 -0.06 8.02 14.01
C ASP A 34 0.24 8.46 12.57
N MET A 35 -0.60 9.33 12.06
CA MET A 35 -0.38 10.10 10.83
C MET A 35 -0.13 11.56 11.22
N ARG A 36 0.84 12.20 10.56
CA ARG A 36 1.20 13.60 10.83
C ARG A 36 1.00 14.46 9.62
N ILE A 37 0.50 15.67 9.85
CA ILE A 37 0.42 16.73 8.85
C ILE A 37 1.54 17.72 9.15
N LEU A 38 2.48 17.82 8.23
CA LEU A 38 3.59 18.77 8.33
C LEU A 38 3.43 19.89 7.34
N GLY A 39 3.71 21.12 7.77
CA GLY A 39 3.75 22.28 6.88
C GLY A 39 5.06 22.30 6.08
N LEU A 40 4.98 22.70 4.83
CA LEU A 40 6.11 22.85 3.94
C LEU A 40 6.14 24.27 3.36
N PRO A 41 7.27 24.99 3.45
CA PRO A 41 8.62 24.52 3.73
C PRO A 41 9.05 24.51 5.20
N SER A 42 8.22 24.94 6.17
CA SER A 42 8.66 25.11 7.57
C SER A 42 9.08 23.81 8.28
N GLY A 43 8.50 22.67 7.87
CA GLY A 43 8.70 21.39 8.55
C GLY A 43 7.99 21.28 9.91
N ARG A 44 7.15 22.27 10.29
CA ARG A 44 6.44 22.25 11.58
C ARG A 44 5.31 21.20 11.54
N GLU A 45 5.13 20.50 12.63
CA GLU A 45 3.95 19.66 12.84
C GLU A 45 2.71 20.54 13.02
N ILE A 46 1.77 20.45 12.09
CA ILE A 46 0.51 21.18 12.12
C ILE A 46 -0.51 20.37 12.92
N HIS A 47 -0.56 19.05 12.68
CA HIS A 47 -1.48 18.16 13.35
C HIS A 47 -0.95 16.74 13.43
N ARG A 48 -1.26 16.04 14.53
CA ARG A 48 -1.00 14.62 14.74
C ARG A 48 -2.34 13.89 14.90
N ILE A 49 -2.53 12.86 14.10
CA ILE A 49 -3.78 12.10 14.05
C ILE A 49 -3.48 10.68 14.54
N PRO A 50 -3.86 10.31 15.77
CA PRO A 50 -3.66 8.96 16.26
C PRO A 50 -4.53 7.98 15.47
N CYS A 51 -3.95 6.83 15.08
CA CYS A 51 -4.63 5.78 14.32
C CYS A 51 -4.59 4.44 15.08
N PHE A 52 -3.40 3.86 15.23
CA PHE A 52 -3.27 2.47 15.68
C PHE A 52 -2.83 2.31 17.14
N VAL A 53 -2.22 3.33 17.72
CA VAL A 53 -1.73 3.32 19.10
C VAL A 53 -2.59 4.24 19.95
N PRO A 54 -2.96 3.84 21.18
CA PRO A 54 -3.72 4.71 22.08
C PRO A 54 -3.00 6.02 22.39
N ASP A 55 -3.75 7.10 22.45
CA ASP A 55 -3.25 8.42 22.83
C ASP A 55 -4.15 9.06 23.88
N ALA A 56 -3.70 9.06 25.12
CA ALA A 56 -4.48 9.55 26.26
C ALA A 56 -4.71 11.07 26.21
N LEU A 57 -3.83 11.84 25.53
CA LEU A 57 -3.96 13.30 25.44
C LEU A 57 -5.23 13.74 24.70
N VAL A 58 -5.66 12.92 23.73
CA VAL A 58 -6.85 13.18 22.91
C VAL A 58 -7.95 12.15 23.12
N GLY A 59 -7.81 11.26 24.11
CA GLY A 59 -8.81 10.23 24.44
C GLY A 59 -8.88 9.08 23.42
N TRP A 60 -7.94 8.98 22.48
CA TRP A 60 -7.90 7.91 21.48
C TRP A 60 -7.55 6.57 22.14
N GLY A 61 -8.37 5.54 21.86
CA GLY A 61 -8.25 4.24 22.52
C GLY A 61 -8.77 4.21 23.96
N ILE A 62 -9.30 5.34 24.47
CA ILE A 62 -9.88 5.48 25.82
C ILE A 62 -11.39 5.57 25.74
N THR A 63 -11.94 6.41 24.85
CA THR A 63 -13.38 6.54 24.65
C THR A 63 -13.98 5.32 23.95
N ASN A 64 -15.28 5.09 24.13
CA ASN A 64 -15.99 3.97 23.50
C ASN A 64 -15.99 4.10 21.97
N GLU A 65 -16.09 5.31 21.44
CA GLU A 65 -16.08 5.62 20.01
C GLU A 65 -14.73 5.25 19.39
N SER A 66 -13.62 5.69 19.99
CA SER A 66 -12.29 5.39 19.49
C SER A 66 -11.93 3.91 19.62
N LYS A 67 -12.35 3.25 20.73
CA LYS A 67 -12.19 1.79 20.90
C LYS A 67 -12.94 1.01 19.82
N LYS A 68 -14.14 1.47 19.41
CA LYS A 68 -14.90 0.85 18.32
C LYS A 68 -14.15 0.93 16.99
N VAL A 69 -13.49 2.04 16.70
CA VAL A 69 -12.66 2.21 15.49
C VAL A 69 -11.41 1.34 15.55
N MET A 70 -10.69 1.33 16.68
CA MET A 70 -9.46 0.58 16.87
C MET A 70 -9.67 -0.95 16.93
N GLY A 71 -10.87 -1.39 17.29
CA GLY A 71 -11.23 -2.78 17.52
C GLY A 71 -10.88 -3.27 18.94
N THR A 72 -11.77 -4.09 19.49
CA THR A 72 -11.65 -4.64 20.85
C THR A 72 -11.71 -6.17 20.84
N LYS A 73 -11.13 -6.76 21.88
CA LYS A 73 -11.32 -8.16 22.24
C LYS A 73 -12.67 -8.34 22.96
N PRO A 74 -13.13 -9.59 23.17
CA PRO A 74 -14.37 -9.88 23.88
C PRO A 74 -14.44 -9.30 25.31
N ASP A 75 -13.29 -9.11 25.96
CA ASP A 75 -13.19 -8.52 27.31
C ASP A 75 -13.23 -7.00 27.31
N GLY A 76 -13.37 -6.35 26.14
CA GLY A 76 -13.41 -4.91 25.97
C GLY A 76 -12.05 -4.22 25.95
N SER A 77 -10.95 -4.95 26.11
CA SER A 77 -9.60 -4.41 25.89
C SER A 77 -9.34 -4.17 24.41
N LEU A 78 -8.41 -3.27 24.08
CA LEU A 78 -7.99 -3.04 22.70
C LEU A 78 -7.39 -4.32 22.09
N LYS A 79 -7.69 -4.58 20.82
CA LYS A 79 -7.15 -5.72 20.08
C LYS A 79 -5.63 -5.61 19.92
N TYR A 80 -5.16 -4.40 19.66
CA TYR A 80 -3.74 -4.06 19.52
C TYR A 80 -3.44 -2.71 20.20
N THR A 81 -2.23 -2.57 20.74
CA THR A 81 -1.74 -1.36 21.42
C THR A 81 -0.39 -0.87 20.89
N VAL A 82 0.18 -1.60 19.95
CA VAL A 82 1.44 -1.29 19.26
C VAL A 82 1.19 -1.30 17.76
N ALA A 83 1.98 -0.56 17.01
CA ALA A 83 1.91 -0.49 15.56
C ALA A 83 3.28 -0.14 14.96
N ASP A 84 3.37 -0.28 13.64
CA ASP A 84 4.48 0.22 12.85
C ASP A 84 3.94 0.80 11.54
N THR A 85 3.91 2.13 11.44
CA THR A 85 3.38 2.84 10.28
C THR A 85 4.50 3.26 9.34
N HIS A 86 4.37 2.99 8.04
CA HIS A 86 5.39 3.27 7.04
C HIS A 86 4.92 4.22 5.94
N HIS A 87 3.79 3.93 5.31
CA HIS A 87 3.35 4.61 4.09
C HIS A 87 2.00 5.26 4.27
N THR A 88 1.86 6.44 3.66
CA THR A 88 0.63 7.22 3.61
C THR A 88 0.34 7.64 2.18
N HIS A 89 -0.94 7.56 1.77
CA HIS A 89 -1.38 8.10 0.48
C HIS A 89 -2.75 8.74 0.60
N ALA A 90 -2.94 9.87 -0.11
CA ALA A 90 -4.21 10.58 -0.16
C ALA A 90 -5.07 10.15 -1.35
N SER A 91 -6.38 10.35 -1.23
CA SER A 91 -7.36 10.09 -2.29
C SER A 91 -7.21 11.05 -3.48
N TYR A 92 -7.67 10.57 -4.64
CA TYR A 92 -7.64 11.31 -5.89
C TYR A 92 -9.05 11.63 -6.40
N LYS A 93 -9.16 12.73 -7.11
CA LYS A 93 -10.27 13.06 -8.00
C LYS A 93 -9.72 13.81 -9.21
N ASP A 94 -10.18 13.47 -10.41
CA ASP A 94 -9.72 14.07 -11.67
C ASP A 94 -8.19 14.04 -11.84
N GLY A 95 -7.53 12.98 -11.35
CA GLY A 95 -6.08 12.79 -11.40
C GLY A 95 -5.26 13.60 -10.39
N ASN A 96 -5.90 14.40 -9.53
CA ASN A 96 -5.27 15.21 -8.49
C ASN A 96 -5.67 14.71 -7.10
N TYR A 97 -4.88 15.07 -6.08
CA TYR A 97 -5.29 14.89 -4.69
C TYR A 97 -6.54 15.74 -4.39
N ASP A 98 -7.56 15.13 -3.76
CA ASP A 98 -8.84 15.79 -3.51
C ASP A 98 -9.01 16.28 -2.08
N GLY A 99 -8.07 15.97 -1.19
CA GLY A 99 -8.10 16.36 0.22
C GLY A 99 -9.19 15.68 1.05
N ARG A 100 -9.83 14.63 0.55
CA ARG A 100 -10.94 13.95 1.23
C ARG A 100 -10.46 12.92 2.23
N TYR A 101 -9.65 11.98 1.78
CA TYR A 101 -9.12 10.87 2.58
C TYR A 101 -7.62 10.73 2.46
N ALA A 102 -7.04 10.16 3.51
CA ALA A 102 -5.70 9.57 3.46
C ALA A 102 -5.74 8.20 4.15
N TRP A 103 -4.88 7.30 3.70
CA TRP A 103 -4.71 5.98 4.29
C TRP A 103 -3.30 5.82 4.82
N ILE A 104 -3.18 5.00 5.86
CA ILE A 104 -1.91 4.65 6.48
C ILE A 104 -1.92 3.17 6.85
N ASN A 105 -0.76 2.51 6.71
CA ASN A 105 -0.57 1.11 7.03
C ASN A 105 -0.11 0.90 8.48
N ASP A 106 -0.41 -0.27 9.02
CA ASP A 106 0.21 -0.85 10.21
C ASP A 106 0.88 -2.17 9.80
N LYS A 107 2.21 -2.14 9.68
CA LYS A 107 2.99 -3.27 9.19
C LYS A 107 2.96 -4.47 10.14
N ILE A 108 3.03 -4.24 11.45
CA ILE A 108 3.09 -5.30 12.46
C ILE A 108 1.79 -6.12 12.47
N ASN A 109 0.63 -5.45 12.47
CA ASN A 109 -0.65 -6.12 12.68
C ASN A 109 -1.46 -6.28 11.38
N ALA A 110 -0.87 -5.94 10.22
CA ALA A 110 -1.51 -6.00 8.91
C ALA A 110 -2.89 -5.30 8.89
N ARG A 111 -2.91 -4.01 9.27
CA ARG A 111 -4.12 -3.19 9.30
C ARG A 111 -3.96 -1.96 8.43
N ILE A 112 -5.06 -1.51 7.83
CA ILE A 112 -5.17 -0.23 7.14
C ILE A 112 -6.09 0.70 7.91
N ALA A 113 -5.66 1.95 8.13
CA ALA A 113 -6.51 3.00 8.66
C ALA A 113 -6.86 4.01 7.58
N ARG A 114 -8.09 4.53 7.62
CA ARG A 114 -8.52 5.68 6.85
C ARG A 114 -8.61 6.90 7.77
N VAL A 115 -8.04 8.01 7.31
CA VAL A 115 -8.12 9.32 7.94
C VAL A 115 -8.98 10.23 7.07
N ARG A 116 -9.96 10.86 7.66
CA ARG A 116 -10.73 11.94 7.07
C ARG A 116 -9.94 13.24 7.22
N LEU A 117 -9.60 13.86 6.08
CA LEU A 117 -8.79 15.09 6.08
C LEU A 117 -9.61 16.36 6.37
N ASP A 118 -10.94 16.29 6.25
CA ASP A 118 -11.86 17.39 6.61
C ASP A 118 -11.97 17.64 8.13
N TYR A 119 -11.74 16.59 8.93
CA TYR A 119 -11.76 16.64 10.40
C TYR A 119 -10.46 16.23 11.05
N PHE A 120 -9.49 15.76 10.29
CA PHE A 120 -8.23 15.19 10.78
C PHE A 120 -8.45 14.07 11.81
N ILE A 121 -9.31 13.12 11.48
CA ILE A 121 -9.64 12.01 12.36
C ILE A 121 -9.52 10.66 11.63
N CYS A 122 -8.96 9.67 12.33
CA CYS A 122 -9.06 8.27 11.90
C CYS A 122 -10.49 7.79 12.16
N ASP A 123 -11.21 7.42 11.12
CA ASP A 123 -12.62 7.03 11.22
C ASP A 123 -12.85 5.53 11.01
N LYS A 124 -11.93 4.82 10.37
CA LYS A 124 -12.03 3.38 10.12
C LYS A 124 -10.67 2.71 10.14
N ILE A 125 -10.62 1.50 10.70
CA ILE A 125 -9.47 0.60 10.67
C ILE A 125 -9.97 -0.78 10.25
N THR A 126 -9.26 -1.41 9.30
CA THR A 126 -9.58 -2.73 8.77
C THR A 126 -8.39 -3.66 8.90
N ASP A 127 -8.61 -4.85 9.46
CA ASP A 127 -7.62 -5.93 9.45
C ASP A 127 -7.58 -6.58 8.05
N LEU A 128 -6.38 -6.86 7.54
CA LEU A 128 -6.18 -7.56 6.28
C LEU A 128 -6.01 -9.06 6.55
N PRO A 129 -6.97 -9.91 6.20
CA PRO A 129 -6.89 -11.34 6.52
C PRO A 129 -5.77 -12.02 5.71
N ASN A 130 -5.06 -12.95 6.35
CA ASN A 130 -3.98 -13.72 5.75
C ASN A 130 -2.82 -12.87 5.18
N VAL A 131 -2.62 -11.66 5.68
CA VAL A 131 -1.50 -10.78 5.36
C VAL A 131 -0.57 -10.65 6.54
N GLN A 132 0.73 -10.65 6.29
CA GLN A 132 1.75 -10.33 7.28
C GLN A 132 2.76 -9.34 6.69
N GLY A 133 3.22 -8.39 7.52
CA GLY A 133 4.13 -7.36 7.06
C GLY A 133 3.48 -6.41 6.04
N PHE A 134 2.25 -5.94 6.29
CA PHE A 134 1.59 -5.00 5.38
C PHE A 134 2.43 -3.74 5.19
N HIS A 135 3.02 -3.58 4.00
CA HIS A 135 4.00 -2.52 3.72
C HIS A 135 3.47 -1.49 2.72
N GLY A 136 3.40 -1.84 1.45
CA GLY A 136 2.98 -0.91 0.40
C GLY A 136 1.48 -0.60 0.44
N ILE A 137 1.14 0.67 0.21
CA ILE A 137 -0.25 1.14 0.10
C ILE A 137 -0.35 2.16 -1.03
N PHE A 138 -1.37 2.07 -1.87
CA PHE A 138 -1.65 3.07 -2.90
C PHE A 138 -3.12 3.05 -3.33
N PRO A 139 -3.80 4.20 -3.40
CA PRO A 139 -5.16 4.28 -3.93
C PRO A 139 -5.18 4.24 -5.47
N ASP A 140 -6.30 3.79 -6.05
CA ASP A 140 -6.56 4.04 -7.46
C ASP A 140 -6.88 5.53 -7.71
N LYS A 141 -6.80 5.94 -8.98
CA LYS A 141 -7.07 7.32 -9.39
C LYS A 141 -8.38 7.46 -10.14
N ARG A 142 -8.90 6.34 -10.64
CA ARG A 142 -10.19 6.21 -11.33
C ARG A 142 -10.56 4.75 -11.51
N ASP A 143 -11.81 4.49 -11.88
CA ASP A 143 -12.26 3.15 -12.23
C ASP A 143 -11.64 2.68 -13.57
N PRO A 144 -11.23 1.38 -13.67
CA PRO A 144 -10.62 0.83 -14.88
C PRO A 144 -11.58 0.71 -16.08
N VAL A 145 -12.89 0.70 -15.85
CA VAL A 145 -13.93 0.40 -16.84
C VAL A 145 -14.84 1.60 -17.06
N ASP A 146 -15.32 2.24 -15.99
CA ASP A 146 -16.24 3.37 -16.07
C ASP A 146 -15.46 4.72 -15.95
N PRO A 147 -15.27 5.45 -17.06
CA PRO A 147 -14.54 6.72 -17.04
C PRO A 147 -15.28 7.84 -16.29
N ALA A 148 -16.56 7.69 -15.97
CA ALA A 148 -17.32 8.64 -15.16
C ALA A 148 -16.89 8.58 -13.68
N ILE A 149 -16.34 7.45 -13.24
CA ILE A 149 -15.78 7.28 -11.91
C ILE A 149 -14.29 7.67 -11.95
N ASN A 150 -14.03 8.98 -11.87
CA ASN A 150 -12.71 9.57 -11.97
C ASN A 150 -12.12 9.97 -10.61
N TYR A 151 -12.44 9.19 -9.57
CA TYR A 151 -12.00 9.36 -8.19
C TYR A 151 -11.62 8.01 -7.57
N THR A 152 -10.93 8.07 -6.43
CA THR A 152 -10.50 6.88 -5.68
C THR A 152 -11.70 6.05 -5.20
N THR A 153 -11.73 4.79 -5.59
CA THR A 153 -12.71 3.79 -5.14
C THR A 153 -12.08 2.56 -4.52
N ARG A 154 -10.78 2.35 -4.75
CA ARG A 154 -9.98 1.22 -4.25
C ARG A 154 -8.71 1.71 -3.60
N VAL A 155 -8.27 0.99 -2.59
CA VAL A 155 -6.94 1.12 -2.00
C VAL A 155 -6.23 -0.22 -2.08
N PHE A 156 -5.08 -0.24 -2.71
CA PHE A 156 -4.26 -1.43 -2.88
C PHE A 156 -3.23 -1.54 -1.77
N CYS A 157 -3.04 -2.75 -1.26
CA CYS A 157 -2.22 -3.06 -0.10
C CYS A 157 -1.29 -4.24 -0.41
N GLY A 158 0.00 -4.07 -0.15
CA GLY A 158 1.03 -5.10 -0.36
C GLY A 158 1.38 -5.84 0.93
N GLY A 159 1.22 -7.16 0.96
CA GLY A 159 1.74 -8.02 2.02
C GLY A 159 3.19 -8.36 1.75
N GLU A 160 4.13 -7.81 2.52
CA GLU A 160 5.56 -7.97 2.26
C GLU A 160 6.06 -9.38 2.53
N PHE A 161 5.52 -10.06 3.55
CA PHE A 161 6.01 -11.37 3.91
C PHE A 161 5.17 -12.48 3.28
N ALA A 162 5.87 -13.44 2.67
CA ALA A 162 5.26 -14.70 2.28
C ALA A 162 5.01 -15.54 3.53
N ILE A 163 3.80 -16.04 3.68
CA ILE A 163 3.38 -16.89 4.79
C ILE A 163 2.68 -18.14 4.28
N PRO A 164 2.67 -19.23 5.05
CA PRO A 164 1.91 -20.42 4.67
C PRO A 164 0.41 -20.10 4.71
N LEU A 165 -0.31 -20.42 3.66
CA LEU A 165 -1.75 -20.18 3.55
C LEU A 165 -2.54 -21.50 3.60
N PRO A 166 -3.51 -21.62 4.53
CA PRO A 166 -3.90 -20.65 5.56
C PRO A 166 -2.85 -20.51 6.67
N ASN A 167 -2.67 -19.31 7.21
CA ASN A 167 -1.74 -19.08 8.32
C ASN A 167 -2.33 -19.56 9.64
N ASN A 168 -2.24 -20.85 9.87
CA ASN A 168 -2.83 -21.53 11.05
C ASN A 168 -1.79 -22.28 11.93
N GLY A 169 -0.50 -22.05 11.65
CA GLY A 169 0.62 -22.66 12.38
C GLY A 169 0.90 -24.13 12.04
N LYS A 170 0.19 -24.76 11.08
CA LYS A 170 0.35 -26.17 10.75
C LYS A 170 1.32 -26.43 9.60
N ASP A 171 1.53 -25.45 8.74
CA ASP A 171 2.23 -25.62 7.47
C ASP A 171 3.55 -24.83 7.42
N ALA A 172 4.17 -24.60 8.58
CA ALA A 172 5.42 -23.83 8.67
C ALA A 172 6.58 -24.47 7.87
N ASP A 173 6.58 -25.79 7.71
CA ASP A 173 7.60 -26.54 6.98
C ASP A 173 7.20 -26.90 5.54
N ALA A 174 6.16 -26.24 4.98
CA ALA A 174 5.63 -26.48 3.64
C ALA A 174 5.91 -25.29 2.71
N PRO A 175 7.11 -25.18 2.07
CA PRO A 175 7.51 -24.02 1.27
C PRO A 175 6.54 -23.69 0.12
N GLU A 176 5.89 -24.72 -0.44
CA GLU A 176 4.92 -24.58 -1.54
C GLU A 176 3.62 -23.86 -1.15
N LYS A 177 3.39 -23.67 0.15
CA LYS A 177 2.23 -22.95 0.69
C LYS A 177 2.55 -21.48 1.03
N TYR A 178 3.81 -21.07 0.90
CA TYR A 178 4.25 -19.73 1.24
C TYR A 178 3.96 -18.77 0.09
N HIS A 179 3.03 -17.86 0.35
CA HIS A 179 2.63 -16.82 -0.61
C HIS A 179 2.43 -15.50 0.13
N SER A 180 2.59 -14.41 -0.60
CA SER A 180 2.10 -13.11 -0.18
C SER A 180 0.78 -12.79 -0.86
N LEU A 181 0.08 -11.78 -0.34
CA LEU A 181 -1.20 -11.34 -0.87
C LEU A 181 -1.15 -9.85 -1.21
N PHE A 182 -1.54 -9.55 -2.44
CA PHE A 182 -1.93 -8.21 -2.85
C PHE A 182 -3.42 -8.04 -2.56
N THR A 183 -3.79 -7.03 -1.77
CA THR A 183 -5.15 -6.86 -1.26
C THR A 183 -5.78 -5.58 -1.79
N CYS A 184 -7.04 -5.64 -2.21
CA CYS A 184 -7.87 -4.50 -2.57
C CYS A 184 -8.89 -4.22 -1.48
N VAL A 185 -8.87 -2.99 -0.97
CA VAL A 185 -9.83 -2.49 0.02
C VAL A 185 -10.73 -1.45 -0.65
N ASP A 186 -12.03 -1.50 -0.36
CA ASP A 186 -12.97 -0.48 -0.78
C ASP A 186 -12.68 0.84 -0.07
N ALA A 187 -12.52 1.92 -0.80
CA ALA A 187 -12.13 3.22 -0.24
C ALA A 187 -13.21 3.84 0.68
N GLU A 188 -14.49 3.54 0.43
CA GLU A 188 -15.61 4.12 1.20
C GLU A 188 -16.03 3.23 2.37
N SER A 189 -16.30 1.94 2.12
CA SER A 189 -16.70 1.00 3.18
C SER A 189 -15.54 0.56 4.05
N MET A 190 -14.31 0.57 3.51
CA MET A 190 -13.09 -0.01 4.08
C MET A 190 -13.16 -1.54 4.21
N GLU A 191 -14.07 -2.20 3.51
CA GLU A 191 -14.12 -3.66 3.43
C GLU A 191 -13.10 -4.19 2.42
N VAL A 192 -12.51 -5.36 2.72
CA VAL A 192 -11.63 -6.05 1.76
C VAL A 192 -12.49 -6.63 0.64
N ARG A 193 -12.30 -6.15 -0.59
CA ARG A 193 -13.04 -6.60 -1.78
C ARG A 193 -12.54 -7.95 -2.28
N TRP A 194 -11.24 -8.08 -2.43
CA TRP A 194 -10.56 -9.27 -2.95
C TRP A 194 -9.06 -9.23 -2.66
N GLN A 195 -8.43 -10.39 -2.83
CA GLN A 195 -6.98 -10.56 -2.73
C GLN A 195 -6.45 -11.34 -3.93
N VAL A 196 -5.16 -11.17 -4.23
CA VAL A 196 -4.43 -11.90 -5.27
C VAL A 196 -3.27 -12.64 -4.64
N LEU A 197 -3.21 -13.95 -4.85
CA LEU A 197 -2.12 -14.82 -4.42
C LEU A 197 -0.89 -14.58 -5.31
N LEU A 198 0.29 -14.44 -4.73
CA LEU A 198 1.52 -14.13 -5.46
C LEU A 198 2.64 -15.13 -5.16
N ASP A 199 3.52 -15.28 -6.14
CA ASP A 199 4.84 -15.88 -5.94
C ASP A 199 5.79 -14.83 -5.38
N GLY A 200 6.32 -15.07 -4.19
CA GLY A 200 7.23 -14.14 -3.51
C GLY A 200 6.51 -13.06 -2.69
N ASN A 201 7.24 -12.04 -2.31
CA ASN A 201 6.70 -10.94 -1.49
C ASN A 201 5.94 -9.89 -2.33
N CYS A 202 5.31 -8.94 -1.64
CA CYS A 202 4.63 -7.81 -2.27
C CYS A 202 4.99 -6.55 -1.47
N ASP A 203 5.98 -5.81 -1.93
CA ASP A 203 6.56 -4.69 -1.18
C ASP A 203 5.78 -3.37 -1.43
N LEU A 204 6.33 -2.42 -2.18
CA LEU A 204 5.61 -1.19 -2.50
C LEU A 204 4.56 -1.41 -3.59
N VAL A 205 3.56 -0.55 -3.58
CA VAL A 205 2.42 -0.60 -4.50
C VAL A 205 2.25 0.74 -5.20
N ALA A 206 1.84 0.70 -6.46
CA ALA A 206 1.41 1.87 -7.23
C ALA A 206 0.24 1.54 -8.13
N SER A 207 -0.50 2.55 -8.58
CA SER A 207 -1.59 2.43 -9.55
C SER A 207 -1.33 3.26 -10.81
N SER A 208 -1.77 2.78 -11.97
CA SER A 208 -1.77 3.58 -13.20
C SER A 208 -2.78 4.74 -13.12
N PHE A 209 -2.57 5.76 -13.94
CA PHE A 209 -3.46 6.94 -13.95
C PHE A 209 -4.85 6.63 -14.56
N ASP A 210 -4.93 5.62 -15.42
CA ASP A 210 -6.18 5.16 -16.05
C ASP A 210 -6.93 4.10 -15.23
N GLY A 211 -6.40 3.70 -14.07
CA GLY A 211 -6.99 2.71 -13.17
C GLY A 211 -6.91 1.25 -13.64
N LYS A 212 -6.40 0.99 -14.86
CA LYS A 212 -6.40 -0.36 -15.45
C LYS A 212 -5.43 -1.31 -14.77
N LEU A 213 -4.29 -0.78 -14.33
CA LEU A 213 -3.23 -1.54 -13.70
C LEU A 213 -2.91 -1.02 -12.30
N ALA A 214 -2.64 -1.94 -11.39
CA ALA A 214 -1.79 -1.70 -10.24
C ALA A 214 -0.47 -2.44 -10.45
N ALA A 215 0.55 -2.09 -9.69
CA ALA A 215 1.83 -2.78 -9.71
C ALA A 215 2.43 -2.89 -8.32
N THR A 216 3.23 -3.93 -8.10
CA THR A 216 4.09 -4.09 -6.94
C THR A 216 5.48 -4.50 -7.39
N ASN A 217 6.47 -4.15 -6.63
CA ASN A 217 7.79 -4.74 -6.78
C ASN A 217 7.94 -5.92 -5.82
N GLN A 218 8.64 -6.95 -6.31
CA GLN A 218 8.91 -8.19 -5.59
C GLN A 218 10.40 -8.45 -5.54
N TYR A 219 10.88 -8.78 -4.37
CA TYR A 219 12.22 -9.31 -4.14
C TYR A 219 12.09 -10.53 -3.22
N ASN A 220 12.85 -11.60 -3.51
CA ASN A 220 12.73 -12.86 -2.79
C ASN A 220 13.91 -13.13 -1.84
N THR A 221 14.59 -12.07 -1.41
CA THR A 221 15.66 -12.15 -0.39
C THR A 221 15.23 -12.84 0.89
N GLU A 222 13.92 -12.81 1.18
CA GLU A 222 13.34 -13.44 2.36
C GLU A 222 13.22 -14.96 2.26
N GLY A 223 13.37 -15.53 1.07
CA GLY A 223 13.41 -16.98 0.87
C GLY A 223 14.74 -17.64 1.21
N GLY A 224 15.77 -16.85 1.50
CA GLY A 224 17.10 -17.32 1.85
C GLY A 224 17.39 -17.23 3.34
N ILE A 225 18.00 -18.29 3.91
CA ILE A 225 18.47 -18.28 5.31
C ILE A 225 19.88 -17.71 5.42
N HIS A 226 20.70 -17.92 4.40
CA HIS A 226 22.06 -17.44 4.32
C HIS A 226 22.21 -16.32 3.27
N TYR A 227 23.22 -15.47 3.42
CA TYR A 227 23.47 -14.36 2.50
C TYR A 227 23.62 -14.80 1.04
N GLU A 228 24.29 -15.92 0.81
CA GLU A 228 24.49 -16.51 -0.51
C GLU A 228 23.14 -16.90 -1.14
N ASP A 229 22.22 -17.45 -0.38
CA ASP A 229 20.88 -17.80 -0.83
C ASP A 229 20.08 -16.56 -1.17
N MET A 230 20.16 -15.52 -0.34
CA MET A 230 19.51 -14.23 -0.59
C MET A 230 19.98 -13.58 -1.89
N MET A 231 21.23 -13.80 -2.28
CA MET A 231 21.82 -13.21 -3.49
C MET A 231 21.67 -14.07 -4.75
N SER A 232 21.35 -15.35 -4.61
CA SER A 232 21.35 -16.30 -5.73
C SER A 232 19.97 -16.81 -6.14
N ALA A 233 19.02 -16.90 -5.21
CA ALA A 233 17.73 -17.55 -5.44
C ALA A 233 16.60 -16.59 -5.91
N GLU A 234 16.92 -15.34 -6.17
CA GLU A 234 15.93 -14.31 -6.41
C GLU A 234 15.35 -14.30 -7.81
N ARG A 235 14.04 -14.12 -7.86
CA ARG A 235 13.28 -13.82 -9.07
C ARG A 235 12.66 -12.45 -8.95
N ASP A 236 13.49 -11.42 -8.93
CA ASP A 236 13.06 -10.05 -8.76
C ASP A 236 12.16 -9.60 -9.92
N ALA A 237 11.04 -8.99 -9.58
CA ALA A 237 10.06 -8.58 -10.56
C ALA A 237 9.35 -7.27 -10.17
N CYS A 238 8.89 -6.57 -11.19
CA CYS A 238 7.75 -5.66 -11.09
C CYS A 238 6.52 -6.44 -11.57
N THR A 239 5.57 -6.66 -10.68
CA THR A 239 4.36 -7.45 -10.98
C THR A 239 3.19 -6.51 -11.18
N PHE A 240 2.51 -6.66 -12.31
CA PHE A 240 1.33 -5.88 -12.69
C PHE A 240 0.06 -6.69 -12.46
N PHE A 241 -1.00 -6.00 -12.07
CA PHE A 241 -2.34 -6.54 -11.81
C PHE A 241 -3.34 -5.93 -12.77
N HIS A 242 -4.05 -6.76 -13.54
CA HIS A 242 -5.16 -6.33 -14.40
C HIS A 242 -6.44 -6.19 -13.58
N ILE A 243 -6.75 -5.00 -13.12
CA ILE A 243 -7.83 -4.78 -12.14
C ILE A 243 -9.19 -5.27 -12.65
N ALA A 244 -9.57 -4.91 -13.87
CA ALA A 244 -10.84 -5.35 -14.44
C ALA A 244 -10.93 -6.88 -14.55
N ARG A 245 -9.86 -7.56 -15.00
CA ARG A 245 -9.85 -9.03 -15.11
C ARG A 245 -9.94 -9.73 -13.76
N ILE A 246 -9.31 -9.17 -12.73
CA ILE A 246 -9.39 -9.66 -11.36
C ILE A 246 -10.83 -9.55 -10.85
N GLU A 247 -11.48 -8.41 -11.03
CA GLU A 247 -12.86 -8.21 -10.60
C GLU A 247 -13.85 -9.09 -11.37
N GLU A 248 -13.62 -9.33 -12.66
CA GLU A 248 -14.39 -10.28 -13.45
C GLU A 248 -14.21 -11.73 -12.95
N ALA A 249 -12.98 -12.12 -12.61
CA ALA A 249 -12.71 -13.45 -12.04
C ALA A 249 -13.42 -13.65 -10.70
N VAL A 250 -13.39 -12.65 -9.82
CA VAL A 250 -14.12 -12.65 -8.55
C VAL A 250 -15.63 -12.75 -8.78
N LYS A 251 -16.18 -11.93 -9.66
CA LYS A 251 -17.60 -11.95 -10.04
C LYS A 251 -18.04 -13.30 -10.62
N ALA A 252 -17.16 -13.95 -11.37
CA ALA A 252 -17.40 -15.28 -11.94
C ALA A 252 -17.20 -16.44 -10.94
N GLY A 253 -16.88 -16.18 -9.67
CA GLY A 253 -16.63 -17.20 -8.66
C GLY A 253 -15.31 -17.95 -8.84
N LYS A 254 -14.36 -17.44 -9.63
CA LYS A 254 -13.05 -18.05 -9.90
C LYS A 254 -12.04 -17.63 -8.81
N PHE A 255 -12.27 -18.06 -7.58
CA PHE A 255 -11.43 -17.73 -6.43
C PHE A 255 -11.43 -18.85 -5.40
N LYS A 256 -10.52 -18.75 -4.44
CA LYS A 256 -10.47 -19.54 -3.21
C LYS A 256 -10.68 -18.64 -1.99
N THR A 257 -10.86 -19.24 -0.83
CA THR A 257 -10.80 -18.56 0.47
C THR A 257 -9.82 -19.30 1.38
N PHE A 258 -9.20 -18.61 2.34
CA PHE A 258 -8.25 -19.20 3.25
C PHE A 258 -8.66 -19.02 4.72
N GLY A 259 -8.58 -20.12 5.49
CA GLY A 259 -8.98 -20.12 6.90
C GLY A 259 -10.46 -19.75 7.08
N ASP A 260 -10.72 -18.91 8.07
CA ASP A 260 -12.08 -18.45 8.38
C ASP A 260 -12.49 -17.21 7.55
N SER A 261 -11.56 -16.67 6.74
CA SER A 261 -11.83 -15.53 5.89
C SER A 261 -12.78 -15.89 4.75
N LYS A 262 -13.74 -15.00 4.47
CA LYS A 262 -14.64 -15.10 3.32
C LYS A 262 -14.18 -14.23 2.15
N VAL A 263 -13.06 -13.54 2.30
CA VAL A 263 -12.49 -12.70 1.24
C VAL A 263 -12.10 -13.59 0.06
N PRO A 264 -12.54 -13.27 -1.17
CA PRO A 264 -12.14 -13.99 -2.37
C PRO A 264 -10.66 -13.76 -2.67
N VAL A 265 -9.92 -14.84 -2.93
CA VAL A 265 -8.51 -14.82 -3.32
C VAL A 265 -8.37 -15.46 -4.70
N VAL A 266 -7.99 -14.67 -5.69
CA VAL A 266 -7.70 -15.16 -7.05
C VAL A 266 -6.22 -15.57 -7.17
N ASP A 267 -5.94 -16.49 -8.08
CA ASP A 267 -4.60 -17.00 -8.30
C ASP A 267 -3.82 -16.09 -9.27
N GLY A 268 -2.91 -15.31 -8.74
CA GLY A 268 -2.00 -14.45 -9.50
C GLY A 268 -0.59 -15.01 -9.66
N THR A 269 -0.35 -16.30 -9.34
CA THR A 269 0.97 -16.93 -9.50
C THR A 269 1.40 -17.00 -10.96
N ARG A 270 2.70 -17.04 -11.22
CA ARG A 270 3.25 -17.17 -12.60
C ARG A 270 2.72 -18.40 -13.32
N GLU A 271 2.58 -19.53 -12.58
CA GLU A 271 2.11 -20.78 -13.15
C GLU A 271 0.69 -20.67 -13.72
N SER A 272 -0.20 -19.99 -13.00
CA SER A 272 -1.61 -19.80 -13.40
C SER A 272 -1.82 -18.70 -14.44
N ASN A 273 -0.82 -17.85 -14.70
CA ASN A 273 -0.93 -16.64 -15.52
C ASN A 273 0.02 -16.64 -16.72
N LYS A 274 0.24 -17.80 -17.34
CA LYS A 274 1.11 -17.96 -18.53
C LYS A 274 0.49 -17.46 -19.83
N ASP A 275 -0.84 -17.51 -19.96
CA ASP A 275 -1.53 -17.01 -21.15
C ASP A 275 -1.85 -15.52 -21.00
N PRO A 276 -1.19 -14.65 -21.79
CA PRO A 276 -1.39 -13.21 -21.70
C PRO A 276 -2.82 -12.74 -21.92
N LYS A 277 -3.62 -13.51 -22.67
CA LYS A 277 -5.02 -13.16 -22.99
C LYS A 277 -5.94 -13.27 -21.78
N THR A 278 -5.62 -14.17 -20.86
CA THR A 278 -6.44 -14.45 -19.67
C THR A 278 -5.76 -14.14 -18.36
N ALA A 279 -4.47 -13.82 -18.38
CA ALA A 279 -3.66 -13.55 -17.21
C ALA A 279 -4.24 -12.39 -16.37
N LEU A 280 -4.27 -12.60 -15.05
CA LEU A 280 -4.64 -11.59 -14.06
C LEU A 280 -3.43 -10.73 -13.67
N THR A 281 -2.22 -11.30 -13.82
CA THR A 281 -0.95 -10.70 -13.45
C THR A 281 0.08 -10.85 -14.55
N ALA A 282 1.01 -9.89 -14.62
CA ALA A 282 2.18 -9.92 -15.49
C ALA A 282 3.44 -9.67 -14.66
N TYR A 283 4.44 -10.54 -14.79
CA TYR A 283 5.71 -10.45 -14.06
C TYR A 283 6.82 -9.96 -15.00
N VAL A 284 7.26 -8.73 -14.81
CA VAL A 284 8.37 -8.14 -15.56
C VAL A 284 9.64 -8.24 -14.72
N SER A 285 10.65 -8.96 -15.24
CA SER A 285 11.94 -9.09 -14.56
C SER A 285 12.65 -7.74 -14.43
N VAL A 286 13.19 -7.46 -13.27
CA VAL A 286 13.92 -6.23 -12.94
C VAL A 286 15.23 -6.56 -12.22
N PRO A 287 16.20 -5.63 -12.20
CA PRO A 287 17.44 -5.83 -11.45
C PRO A 287 17.23 -6.00 -9.96
N LYS A 288 18.26 -6.55 -9.31
CA LYS A 288 18.34 -6.96 -7.92
C LYS A 288 17.64 -6.05 -6.92
N ASN A 289 16.80 -6.70 -6.13
CA ASN A 289 16.16 -6.19 -4.94
C ASN A 289 15.39 -4.88 -5.21
N PRO A 290 14.35 -4.90 -6.06
CA PRO A 290 13.56 -3.72 -6.37
C PRO A 290 12.79 -3.27 -5.12
N HIS A 291 12.67 -1.94 -4.93
CA HIS A 291 11.93 -1.40 -3.79
C HIS A 291 10.94 -0.29 -4.20
N GLY A 292 11.37 0.65 -5.02
CA GLY A 292 10.47 1.72 -5.48
C GLY A 292 9.66 1.31 -6.70
N VAL A 293 8.36 1.59 -6.73
CA VAL A 293 7.51 1.48 -7.92
C VAL A 293 6.57 2.67 -8.01
N ASN A 294 6.49 3.31 -9.20
CA ASN A 294 5.57 4.42 -9.42
C ASN A 294 5.21 4.59 -10.89
N ALA A 295 3.99 5.10 -11.14
CA ALA A 295 3.57 5.48 -12.49
C ALA A 295 4.07 6.88 -12.84
N THR A 296 4.49 7.11 -14.09
CA THR A 296 4.79 8.46 -14.57
C THR A 296 3.51 9.29 -14.72
N PRO A 297 3.58 10.63 -14.49
CA PRO A 297 2.39 11.49 -14.57
C PRO A 297 1.70 11.51 -15.94
N ASP A 298 2.45 11.20 -17.01
CA ASP A 298 1.89 11.11 -18.37
C ASP A 298 1.15 9.78 -18.63
N GLY A 299 1.16 8.87 -17.65
CA GLY A 299 0.49 7.58 -17.72
C GLY A 299 1.10 6.57 -18.68
N LYS A 300 2.33 6.81 -19.17
CA LYS A 300 2.96 5.95 -20.18
C LYS A 300 3.86 4.88 -19.61
N TYR A 301 4.49 5.14 -18.47
CA TYR A 301 5.50 4.26 -17.90
C TYR A 301 5.25 4.00 -16.42
N PHE A 302 5.74 2.84 -15.97
CA PHE A 302 6.10 2.59 -14.59
C PHE A 302 7.62 2.61 -14.42
N ILE A 303 8.05 3.14 -13.28
CA ILE A 303 9.46 3.17 -12.90
C ILE A 303 9.64 2.29 -11.69
N CYS A 304 10.57 1.33 -11.77
CA CYS A 304 10.92 0.43 -10.68
C CYS A 304 12.40 0.57 -10.35
N ALA A 305 12.71 0.95 -9.12
CA ALA A 305 14.08 1.18 -8.66
C ALA A 305 14.52 0.10 -7.66
N GLY A 306 15.77 -0.32 -7.74
CA GLY A 306 16.35 -1.36 -6.89
C GLY A 306 17.13 -0.81 -5.71
N LYS A 307 17.20 -1.59 -4.61
CA LYS A 307 18.09 -1.33 -3.47
C LYS A 307 19.53 -1.73 -3.75
N LEU A 308 19.73 -2.83 -4.48
CA LEU A 308 21.03 -3.45 -4.73
C LEU A 308 21.48 -3.30 -6.19
N SER A 309 20.79 -2.49 -6.99
CA SER A 309 21.16 -2.17 -8.35
C SER A 309 21.28 -0.65 -8.52
N PRO A 310 22.30 -0.15 -9.22
CA PRO A 310 22.45 1.27 -9.52
C PRO A 310 21.53 1.72 -10.65
N THR A 311 20.67 0.84 -11.17
CA THR A 311 19.80 1.11 -12.32
C THR A 311 18.34 1.21 -11.90
N CYS A 312 17.58 1.96 -12.69
CA CYS A 312 16.15 2.08 -12.60
C CYS A 312 15.53 1.46 -13.86
N THR A 313 14.53 0.59 -13.69
CA THR A 313 13.83 -0.02 -14.81
C THR A 313 12.63 0.83 -15.19
N VAL A 314 12.53 1.20 -16.47
CA VAL A 314 11.38 1.90 -17.04
C VAL A 314 10.56 0.91 -17.86
N ILE A 315 9.29 0.75 -17.52
CA ILE A 315 8.38 -0.23 -18.13
C ILE A 315 7.28 0.53 -18.85
N GLU A 316 7.16 0.33 -20.15
CA GLU A 316 6.12 0.94 -20.97
C GLU A 316 4.77 0.25 -20.75
N LEU A 317 3.75 1.00 -20.31
CA LEU A 317 2.44 0.46 -19.92
C LEU A 317 1.67 -0.15 -21.08
N SER A 318 1.76 0.43 -22.28
CA SER A 318 1.10 -0.13 -23.46
C SER A 318 1.53 -1.57 -23.72
N ARG A 319 2.81 -1.89 -23.54
CA ARG A 319 3.37 -3.23 -23.72
C ARG A 319 2.93 -4.23 -22.65
N VAL A 320 2.56 -3.74 -21.47
CA VAL A 320 2.00 -4.59 -20.40
C VAL A 320 0.51 -4.87 -20.65
N LEU A 321 -0.21 -3.89 -21.21
CA LEU A 321 -1.63 -4.04 -21.53
C LEU A 321 -1.88 -4.92 -22.76
N ASP A 322 -0.98 -4.88 -23.73
CA ASP A 322 -1.06 -5.63 -24.99
C ASP A 322 -0.36 -7.00 -24.92
N TRP A 323 0.15 -7.36 -23.76
CA TRP A 323 0.92 -8.57 -23.49
C TRP A 323 0.05 -9.81 -23.37
#